data_5f483be9c30e9d04f5dce8920de94c66
#
_entry.id   5f483be9c30e9d04f5dce8920de94c66
#
_cell.length_a   1.000
_cell.length_b   1.000
_cell.length_c   1.000
_cell.angle_alpha   90.00
_cell.angle_beta   90.00
_cell.angle_gamma   90.00
#
_symmetry.space_group_name_H-M   'P 1'
#
loop_
_entity.id
_entity.type
_entity.pdbx_description
1 polymer ?
#
loop_
_entity_poly.entity_id
_entity_poly.type
_entity_poly.pdbx_seq_one_letter_code
_entity_poly.pdbx_strand_id
1 'polypeptide(L)'
;MCFEIITTKQFEDDVEYYIRKKKYKKIVDDIETVTSELEKGNLIGDPIPELSINYNNHVVKVRAANSDTKVGKLNGYRIIYYVVKDEKEIYLLTIYYKKEDNNIPSNKELEALVKEYCL
;
A
#
# COMPACT_ATOMS: atom_id res chain seq x y z
N MET A 1 -1.20 13.97 15.35
CA MET A 1 -0.88 12.58 15.74
C MET A 1 -0.13 11.90 14.64
N CYS A 2 0.90 11.15 15.02
CA CYS A 2 1.76 10.51 14.03
C CYS A 2 1.57 9.01 14.06
N PHE A 3 1.43 8.42 12.86
CA PHE A 3 1.42 6.98 12.70
C PHE A 3 2.81 6.52 12.29
N GLU A 4 3.20 5.36 12.77
CA GLU A 4 4.45 4.72 12.35
C GLU A 4 4.19 3.89 11.08
N ILE A 5 5.01 4.09 10.05
CA ILE A 5 4.89 3.34 8.81
C ILE A 5 5.85 2.17 8.86
N ILE A 6 5.31 0.96 8.71
CA ILE A 6 6.09 -0.27 8.78
C ILE A 6 5.95 -0.97 7.43
N THR A 7 7.07 -1.21 6.76
CA THR A 7 7.05 -1.96 5.51
C THR A 7 7.11 -3.46 5.80
N THR A 8 6.36 -4.24 5.02
CA THR A 8 6.45 -5.69 5.08
C THR A 8 7.44 -6.16 4.02
N LYS A 9 7.91 -7.40 4.17
CA LYS A 9 8.81 -7.97 3.17
C LYS A 9 8.16 -8.03 1.79
N GLN A 10 6.87 -8.36 1.74
CA GLN A 10 6.15 -8.40 0.46
C GLN A 10 6.17 -7.04 -0.21
N PHE A 11 5.91 -5.97 0.54
CA PHE A 11 5.93 -4.62 -0.02
C PHE A 11 7.32 -4.25 -0.54
N GLU A 12 8.35 -4.57 0.23
CA GLU A 12 9.74 -4.29 -0.17
C GLU A 12 10.12 -5.05 -1.43
N ASP A 13 9.71 -6.31 -1.52
CA ASP A 13 9.97 -7.12 -2.72
C ASP A 13 9.25 -6.55 -3.94
N ASP A 14 8.02 -6.07 -3.78
CA ASP A 14 7.27 -5.43 -4.86
C ASP A 14 7.99 -4.17 -5.36
N VAL A 15 8.44 -3.33 -4.44
CA VAL A 15 9.18 -2.10 -4.79
C VAL A 15 10.45 -2.45 -5.56
N GLU A 16 11.18 -3.43 -5.07
CA GLU A 16 12.43 -3.87 -5.72
C GLU A 16 12.16 -4.38 -7.13
N TYR A 17 11.07 -5.12 -7.33
CA TYR A 17 10.65 -5.58 -8.65
C TYR A 17 10.48 -4.40 -9.62
N TYR A 18 9.75 -3.38 -9.20
CA TYR A 18 9.51 -2.22 -10.08
C TYR A 18 10.80 -1.45 -10.35
N ILE A 19 11.70 -1.35 -9.40
CA ILE A 19 12.97 -0.67 -9.60
C ILE A 19 13.88 -1.47 -10.54
N ARG A 20 14.02 -2.78 -10.31
CA ARG A 20 14.96 -3.60 -11.06
C ARG A 20 14.46 -4.04 -12.42
N LYS A 21 13.21 -4.51 -12.50
CA LYS A 21 12.66 -5.06 -13.75
C LYS A 21 12.05 -4.00 -14.63
N LYS A 22 11.30 -3.09 -14.05
CA LYS A 22 10.62 -2.05 -14.82
C LYS A 22 11.42 -0.76 -14.93
N LYS A 23 12.47 -0.60 -14.13
CA LYS A 23 13.29 0.61 -14.09
C LYS A 23 12.51 1.85 -13.65
N TYR A 24 11.51 1.66 -12.82
CA TYR A 24 10.68 2.76 -12.27
C TYR A 24 11.37 3.35 -11.05
N LYS A 25 12.40 4.14 -11.28
CA LYS A 25 13.25 4.68 -10.21
C LYS A 25 12.57 5.74 -9.34
N LYS A 26 11.48 6.32 -9.83
CA LYS A 26 10.73 7.34 -9.10
C LYS A 26 9.67 6.75 -8.18
N ILE A 27 9.57 5.41 -8.11
CA ILE A 27 8.55 4.75 -7.29
C ILE A 27 8.65 5.16 -5.82
N VAL A 28 9.85 5.36 -5.30
CA VAL A 28 10.03 5.77 -3.90
C VAL A 28 9.39 7.14 -3.64
N ASP A 29 9.57 8.08 -4.57
CA ASP A 29 8.95 9.39 -4.46
C ASP A 29 7.42 9.30 -4.53
N ASP A 30 6.90 8.44 -5.40
CA ASP A 30 5.46 8.24 -5.53
C ASP A 30 4.87 7.61 -4.26
N ILE A 31 5.58 6.66 -3.66
CA ILE A 31 5.17 6.06 -2.39
C ILE A 31 5.18 7.12 -1.29
N GLU A 32 6.20 7.98 -1.26
CA GLU A 32 6.34 8.99 -0.22
C GLU A 32 5.20 9.99 -0.21
N THR A 33 4.60 10.29 -1.36
CA THR A 33 3.44 11.18 -1.39
C THR A 33 2.27 10.60 -0.61
N VAL A 34 2.17 9.27 -0.56
CA VAL A 34 1.13 8.59 0.22
C VAL A 34 1.55 8.47 1.69
N THR A 35 2.76 8.00 1.95
CA THR A 35 3.19 7.76 3.33
C THR A 35 3.28 9.02 4.15
N SER A 36 3.61 10.16 3.53
CA SER A 36 3.64 11.42 4.26
C SER A 36 2.25 11.82 4.77
N GLU A 37 1.20 11.49 4.02
CA GLU A 37 -0.17 11.73 4.50
C GLU A 37 -0.55 10.76 5.60
N LEU A 38 -0.19 9.48 5.45
CA LEU A 38 -0.50 8.47 6.45
C LEU A 38 0.18 8.77 7.79
N GLU A 39 1.42 9.24 7.74
CA GLU A 39 2.16 9.62 8.96
C GLU A 39 1.46 10.71 9.75
N LYS A 40 0.82 11.65 9.06
CA LYS A 40 0.06 12.73 9.69
C LYS A 40 -1.27 12.27 10.26
N GLY A 41 -1.66 11.04 10.01
CA GLY A 41 -2.96 10.52 10.44
C GLY A 41 -4.05 10.64 9.40
N ASN A 42 -3.72 11.09 8.19
CA ASN A 42 -4.69 11.16 7.09
C ASN A 42 -4.74 9.81 6.41
N LEU A 43 -5.70 8.98 6.80
CA LEU A 43 -5.83 7.60 6.32
C LEU A 43 -6.54 7.59 4.96
N ILE A 44 -5.85 8.11 3.95
CA ILE A 44 -6.40 8.27 2.60
C ILE A 44 -6.60 6.92 1.92
N GLY A 45 -7.58 6.87 1.00
CA GLY A 45 -7.90 5.68 0.25
C GLY A 45 -9.26 5.12 0.61
N ASP A 46 -9.56 3.94 0.08
CA ASP A 46 -10.85 3.29 0.25
C ASP A 46 -10.70 2.02 1.09
N PRO A 47 -11.37 1.93 2.25
CA PRO A 47 -11.34 0.69 3.02
C PRO A 47 -11.91 -0.47 2.23
N ILE A 48 -11.40 -1.66 2.48
CA ILE A 48 -11.92 -2.90 1.90
C ILE A 48 -12.76 -3.56 2.99
N PRO A 49 -14.09 -3.42 2.95
CA PRO A 49 -14.95 -3.85 4.08
C PRO A 49 -14.84 -5.32 4.41
N GLU A 50 -14.65 -6.17 3.40
CA GLU A 50 -14.57 -7.62 3.59
C GLU A 50 -13.33 -8.03 4.37
N LEU A 51 -12.35 -7.13 4.50
CA LEU A 51 -11.09 -7.39 5.20
C LEU A 51 -10.98 -6.65 6.51
N SER A 52 -12.08 -6.11 7.01
CA SER A 52 -12.09 -5.49 8.33
C SER A 52 -11.98 -6.57 9.39
N ILE A 53 -10.85 -6.60 10.09
CA ILE A 53 -10.55 -7.64 11.08
C ILE A 53 -11.32 -7.37 12.36
N ASN A 54 -11.36 -6.11 12.77
CA ASN A 54 -12.13 -5.68 13.92
C ASN A 54 -12.44 -4.19 13.81
N TYR A 55 -13.01 -3.66 14.86
CA TYR A 55 -13.54 -2.30 14.92
C TYR A 55 -12.52 -1.22 14.55
N ASN A 56 -11.26 -1.38 14.95
CA ASN A 56 -10.23 -0.36 14.79
C ASN A 56 -9.19 -0.70 13.74
N ASN A 57 -9.27 -1.86 13.13
CA ASN A 57 -8.25 -2.33 12.19
C ASN A 57 -8.86 -2.51 10.81
N HIS A 58 -8.26 -1.85 9.82
CA HIS A 58 -8.79 -1.85 8.45
C HIS A 58 -7.69 -2.12 7.43
N VAL A 59 -8.08 -2.79 6.34
CA VAL A 59 -7.26 -2.86 5.13
C VAL A 59 -7.78 -1.79 4.19
N VAL A 60 -6.87 -0.97 3.65
CA VAL A 60 -7.22 0.17 2.82
C VAL A 60 -6.42 0.12 1.52
N LYS A 61 -7.08 0.47 0.42
CA LYS A 61 -6.45 0.57 -0.90
C LYS A 61 -6.37 2.05 -1.29
N VAL A 62 -5.17 2.52 -1.58
CA VAL A 62 -4.95 3.91 -1.93
C VAL A 62 -4.24 4.01 -3.29
N ARG A 63 -4.59 5.04 -4.04
CA ARG A 63 -4.03 5.29 -5.37
C ARG A 63 -2.79 6.18 -5.27
N ALA A 64 -1.80 5.89 -6.09
CA ALA A 64 -0.62 6.73 -6.23
C ALA A 64 -0.26 6.87 -7.71
N ALA A 65 0.29 8.01 -8.08
CA ALA A 65 0.75 8.22 -9.45
C ALA A 65 1.96 7.34 -9.76
N ASN A 66 2.18 7.07 -11.05
CA ASN A 66 3.44 6.48 -11.52
C ASN A 66 4.16 7.55 -12.31
N SER A 67 5.11 8.22 -11.66
CA SER A 67 5.84 9.34 -12.25
C SER A 67 6.77 8.90 -13.38
N ASP A 68 7.27 7.67 -13.34
CA ASP A 68 8.14 7.15 -14.40
C ASP A 68 7.40 7.00 -15.73
N THR A 69 6.15 6.57 -15.70
CA THR A 69 5.32 6.42 -16.90
C THR A 69 4.43 7.63 -17.16
N LYS A 70 4.51 8.63 -16.29
CA LYS A 70 3.76 9.89 -16.41
C LYS A 70 2.25 9.70 -16.39
N VAL A 71 1.78 8.75 -15.58
CA VAL A 71 0.34 8.56 -15.38
C VAL A 71 -0.05 9.00 -13.97
N GLY A 72 -1.27 9.54 -13.87
CA GLY A 72 -1.80 10.02 -12.59
C GLY A 72 -2.31 8.90 -11.71
N LYS A 73 -2.95 9.27 -10.61
CA LYS A 73 -3.43 8.32 -9.60
C LYS A 73 -4.42 7.30 -10.12
N LEU A 74 -5.26 7.68 -11.07
CA LEU A 74 -6.30 6.78 -11.58
C LEU A 74 -5.72 5.53 -12.22
N ASN A 75 -4.64 5.68 -12.99
CA ASN A 75 -4.01 4.58 -13.72
C ASN A 75 -2.62 4.23 -13.21
N GLY A 76 -2.25 4.73 -12.04
CA GLY A 76 -0.94 4.51 -11.47
C GLY A 76 -0.88 3.30 -10.54
N TYR A 77 -0.14 3.45 -9.46
CA TYR A 77 0.00 2.40 -8.47
C TYR A 77 -1.22 2.30 -7.56
N ARG A 78 -1.38 1.13 -6.97
CA ARG A 78 -2.25 0.89 -5.83
C ARG A 78 -1.39 0.39 -4.69
N ILE A 79 -1.51 1.05 -3.53
CA ILE A 79 -0.84 0.63 -2.30
C ILE A 79 -1.91 0.09 -1.37
N ILE A 80 -1.69 -1.11 -0.86
CA ILE A 80 -2.60 -1.73 0.11
C ILE A 80 -1.92 -1.64 1.47
N TYR A 81 -2.60 -1.07 2.45
CA TYR A 81 -2.05 -0.97 3.79
C TYR A 81 -3.05 -1.43 4.83
N TYR A 82 -2.53 -1.83 5.98
CA TYR A 82 -3.31 -2.28 7.12
C TYR A 82 -3.06 -1.31 8.27
N VAL A 83 -4.12 -0.73 8.81
CA VAL A 83 -4.00 0.25 9.89
C VAL A 83 -4.46 -0.35 11.20
N VAL A 84 -3.62 -0.21 12.23
CA VAL A 84 -3.94 -0.58 13.60
C VAL A 84 -4.04 0.73 14.38
N LYS A 85 -5.25 1.25 14.52
CA LYS A 85 -5.46 2.59 15.07
C LYS A 85 -5.00 2.75 16.50
N ASP A 86 -5.25 1.75 17.34
CA ASP A 86 -4.90 1.83 18.75
C ASP A 86 -3.38 1.90 18.97
N GLU A 87 -2.61 1.23 18.13
CA GLU A 87 -1.15 1.23 18.18
C GLU A 87 -0.54 2.33 17.34
N LYS A 88 -1.34 3.02 16.54
CA LYS A 88 -0.89 4.04 15.59
C LYS A 88 0.18 3.50 14.65
N GLU A 89 -0.05 2.31 14.14
CA GLU A 89 0.83 1.63 13.18
C GLU A 89 0.12 1.41 11.86
N ILE A 90 0.88 1.55 10.78
CA ILE A 90 0.39 1.28 9.43
C ILE A 90 1.39 0.34 8.77
N TYR A 91 0.91 -0.83 8.36
CA TYR A 91 1.71 -1.83 7.65
C TYR A 91 1.44 -1.70 6.16
N LEU A 92 2.49 -1.44 5.38
CA LEU A 92 2.38 -1.43 3.92
C LEU A 92 2.48 -2.87 3.45
N LEU A 93 1.38 -3.40 2.92
CA LEU A 93 1.28 -4.83 2.60
C LEU A 93 1.79 -5.16 1.21
N THR A 94 1.40 -4.37 0.21
CA THR A 94 1.79 -4.62 -1.18
C THR A 94 1.56 -3.37 -2.02
N ILE A 95 2.24 -3.30 -3.16
CA ILE A 95 2.05 -2.25 -4.15
C ILE A 95 2.03 -2.91 -5.53
N TYR A 96 1.13 -2.47 -6.41
CA TYR A 96 1.09 -2.95 -7.78
C TYR A 96 0.73 -1.82 -8.74
N TYR A 97 1.15 -1.96 -9.99
CA TYR A 97 0.88 -0.97 -11.03
C TYR A 97 -0.39 -1.37 -11.77
N LYS A 98 -1.47 -0.64 -11.53
CA LYS A 98 -2.80 -1.00 -12.05
C LYS A 98 -2.84 -1.09 -13.57
N LYS A 99 -2.17 -0.18 -14.27
CA LYS A 99 -2.27 -0.09 -15.73
C LYS A 99 -1.71 -1.30 -16.47
N GLU A 100 -0.61 -1.86 -15.97
CA GLU A 100 0.10 -2.92 -16.68
C GLU A 100 0.14 -4.25 -15.96
N ASP A 101 -0.22 -4.24 -14.70
CA ASP A 101 -0.06 -5.43 -13.86
C ASP A 101 -1.34 -6.24 -13.83
N ASN A 102 -1.24 -7.50 -14.26
CA ASN A 102 -2.37 -8.41 -14.23
C ASN A 102 -2.48 -9.17 -12.92
N ASN A 103 -1.55 -8.95 -11.99
CA ASN A 103 -1.48 -9.66 -10.73
C ASN A 103 -2.10 -8.85 -9.60
N ILE A 104 -3.34 -8.42 -9.80
CA ILE A 104 -4.07 -7.72 -8.74
C ILE A 104 -4.39 -8.73 -7.63
N PRO A 105 -3.94 -8.49 -6.39
CA PRO A 105 -4.17 -9.46 -5.33
C PRO A 105 -5.64 -9.61 -5.00
N SER A 106 -6.07 -10.84 -4.75
CA SER A 106 -7.42 -11.12 -4.30
C SER A 106 -7.57 -10.77 -2.83
N ASN A 107 -8.82 -10.66 -2.36
CA ASN A 107 -9.06 -10.42 -0.95
C ASN A 107 -8.47 -11.53 -0.08
N LYS A 108 -8.52 -12.77 -0.57
CA LYS A 108 -7.94 -13.90 0.13
C LYS A 108 -6.43 -13.77 0.29
N GLU A 109 -5.74 -13.30 -0.77
CA GLU A 109 -4.30 -13.07 -0.71
C GLU A 109 -3.96 -11.92 0.25
N LEU A 110 -4.76 -10.86 0.25
CA LEU A 110 -4.56 -9.74 1.16
C LEU A 110 -4.77 -10.16 2.61
N GLU A 111 -5.78 -10.98 2.86
CA GLU A 111 -6.03 -11.52 4.19
C GLU A 111 -4.85 -12.36 4.67
N ALA A 112 -4.26 -13.15 3.79
CA ALA A 112 -3.08 -13.95 4.11
C ALA A 112 -1.89 -13.06 4.49
N LEU A 113 -1.70 -11.93 3.79
CA LEU A 113 -0.64 -10.98 4.11
C LEU A 113 -0.85 -10.35 5.49
N VAL A 114 -2.08 -10.00 5.82
CA VAL A 114 -2.39 -9.45 7.14
C VAL A 114 -2.03 -10.47 8.22
N LYS A 115 -2.42 -11.72 8.04
CA LYS A 115 -2.12 -12.77 8.99
C LYS A 115 -0.63 -13.03 9.14
N GLU A 116 0.10 -12.99 8.04
CA GLU A 116 1.54 -13.24 8.06
C GLU A 116 2.34 -12.14 8.75
N TYR A 117 2.01 -10.88 8.48
CA TYR A 117 2.85 -9.76 8.90
C TYR A 117 2.31 -8.95 10.06
N CYS A 118 1.02 -9.03 10.34
CA CYS A 118 0.39 -8.11 11.27
C CYS A 118 -0.30 -8.78 12.47
N LEU A 119 -0.47 -10.08 12.42
CA LEU A 119 -1.15 -10.81 13.50
C LEU A 119 -0.26 -11.89 14.16
#